data_f57b938014cea74f9ab1522d3288b389
#
_entry.id   f57b938014cea74f9ab1522d3288b389
#
_cell.length_a   1.000
_cell.length_b   1.000
_cell.length_c   1.000
_cell.angle_alpha   90.00
_cell.angle_beta   90.00
_cell.angle_gamma   90.00
#
_symmetry.space_group_name_H-M   'P 1'
#
loop_
_entity.id
_entity.type
_entity.pdbx_description
1 polymer ?
#
loop_
_entity_poly.entity_id
_entity_poly.type
_entity_poly.pdbx_seq_one_letter_code
_entity_poly.pdbx_strand_id
1 'polypeptide(L)'
;TEATLLVAKNKKSVWYQANAGVALFWNLTDQCERMMQCIRQPLGDLDSLKDFVLWYSEEGYKVDYAFRRFQTILTGSDVDTPQINELAQFVYRNYRNFTEQIQSRYQKLIEEEGYPIAGINWNIQAWNKGIAPLLNAHKRVAIIYADAFRFEMGKELAQSLENSYTVSIQPSAAYVPTVTRFGMAALLPDAESKLQLAVEDGKLQPYLEGKKVDLPADRISYIESKVPAHVKLMDVRSEDFLSANVTSDVNLLIIRSQSIDAAGENLNSVGYSEMESEMRLFTKCIRACKNSGFDNVV
;
A
#
# COMPACT_ATOMS: atom_id res chain seq x y z
N THR A 1 -19.80 -6.95 -20.71
CA THR A 1 -20.94 -7.80 -20.29
C THR A 1 -22.26 -7.03 -20.40
N GLU A 2 -23.40 -7.73 -20.35
CA GLU A 2 -24.73 -7.11 -20.26
C GLU A 2 -24.85 -6.24 -19.00
N ALA A 3 -24.32 -6.70 -17.87
CA ALA A 3 -24.27 -5.96 -16.63
C ALA A 3 -23.51 -4.63 -16.75
N THR A 4 -22.37 -4.60 -17.43
CA THR A 4 -21.59 -3.39 -17.69
C THR A 4 -22.38 -2.35 -18.49
N LEU A 5 -23.08 -2.80 -19.52
CA LEU A 5 -23.94 -1.93 -20.35
C LEU A 5 -25.10 -1.37 -19.54
N LEU A 6 -25.71 -2.19 -18.68
CA LEU A 6 -26.82 -1.80 -17.82
C LEU A 6 -26.38 -0.75 -16.80
N VAL A 7 -25.23 -0.93 -16.15
CA VAL A 7 -24.63 0.06 -15.25
C VAL A 7 -24.38 1.37 -15.96
N ALA A 8 -23.70 1.33 -17.12
CA ALA A 8 -23.38 2.53 -17.90
C ALA A 8 -24.65 3.31 -18.35
N LYS A 9 -25.70 2.59 -18.73
CA LYS A 9 -27.00 3.17 -19.10
C LYS A 9 -27.67 3.85 -17.90
N ASN A 10 -27.72 3.17 -16.75
CA ASN A 10 -28.43 3.69 -15.58
C ASN A 10 -27.69 4.86 -14.92
N LYS A 11 -26.36 4.88 -14.94
CA LYS A 11 -25.57 6.04 -14.48
C LYS A 11 -25.81 7.33 -15.30
N LYS A 12 -26.35 7.22 -16.51
CA LYS A 12 -26.75 8.37 -17.34
C LYS A 12 -28.22 8.78 -17.15
N SER A 13 -28.99 8.06 -16.35
CA SER A 13 -30.41 8.31 -16.15
C SER A 13 -30.66 9.53 -15.25
N VAL A 14 -31.81 10.18 -15.45
CA VAL A 14 -32.29 11.28 -14.58
C VAL A 14 -32.42 10.79 -13.13
N TRP A 15 -32.84 9.56 -12.92
CA TRP A 15 -33.00 8.96 -11.57
C TRP A 15 -31.68 8.84 -10.84
N TYR A 16 -30.58 8.50 -11.52
CA TYR A 16 -29.26 8.46 -10.91
C TYR A 16 -28.82 9.84 -10.42
N GLN A 17 -29.15 10.91 -11.16
CA GLN A 17 -28.80 12.28 -10.78
C GLN A 17 -29.72 12.84 -9.66
N ALA A 18 -30.99 12.45 -9.65
CA ALA A 18 -32.00 13.00 -8.76
C ALA A 18 -32.17 12.23 -7.43
N ASN A 19 -31.66 11.01 -7.33
CA ASN A 19 -31.89 10.14 -6.17
C ASN A 19 -30.60 9.51 -5.65
N ALA A 20 -30.17 9.90 -4.45
CA ALA A 20 -28.93 9.42 -3.84
C ALA A 20 -28.91 7.90 -3.62
N GLY A 21 -30.05 7.28 -3.27
CA GLY A 21 -30.15 5.83 -3.09
C GLY A 21 -29.98 5.07 -4.42
N VAL A 22 -30.54 5.61 -5.51
CA VAL A 22 -30.34 5.05 -6.86
C VAL A 22 -28.88 5.20 -7.30
N ALA A 23 -28.29 6.37 -7.06
CA ALA A 23 -26.89 6.60 -7.36
C ALA A 23 -25.97 5.64 -6.58
N LEU A 24 -26.25 5.48 -5.29
CA LEU A 24 -25.51 4.55 -4.43
C LEU A 24 -25.58 3.12 -4.98
N PHE A 25 -26.79 2.61 -5.24
CA PHE A 25 -26.98 1.25 -5.75
C PHE A 25 -26.18 1.00 -7.04
N TRP A 26 -26.23 1.92 -8.00
CA TRP A 26 -25.52 1.76 -9.26
C TRP A 26 -24.02 1.94 -9.12
N ASN A 27 -23.53 2.73 -8.18
CA ASN A 27 -22.12 2.83 -7.87
C ASN A 27 -21.58 1.56 -7.23
N LEU A 28 -22.31 0.97 -6.29
CA LEU A 28 -21.99 -0.33 -5.70
C LEU A 28 -22.01 -1.45 -6.75
N THR A 29 -23.04 -1.46 -7.61
CA THR A 29 -23.16 -2.44 -8.70
C THR A 29 -21.99 -2.34 -9.69
N ASP A 30 -21.50 -1.13 -9.99
CA ASP A 30 -20.32 -0.92 -10.84
C ASP A 30 -19.06 -1.58 -10.24
N GLN A 31 -18.81 -1.36 -8.95
CA GLN A 31 -17.66 -1.98 -8.30
C GLN A 31 -17.80 -3.51 -8.19
N CYS A 32 -19.01 -3.99 -7.91
CA CYS A 32 -19.32 -5.42 -7.93
C CYS A 32 -19.01 -6.03 -9.31
N GLU A 33 -19.48 -5.42 -10.40
CA GLU A 33 -19.26 -5.91 -11.75
C GLU A 33 -17.76 -5.93 -12.11
N ARG A 34 -17.02 -4.86 -11.76
CA ARG A 34 -15.56 -4.80 -11.95
C ARG A 34 -14.84 -5.94 -11.23
N MET A 35 -15.19 -6.16 -9.95
CA MET A 35 -14.66 -7.26 -9.16
C MET A 35 -14.95 -8.60 -9.81
N MET A 36 -16.20 -8.85 -10.23
CA MET A 36 -16.61 -10.10 -10.84
C MET A 36 -15.98 -10.32 -12.21
N GLN A 37 -15.71 -9.28 -12.99
CA GLN A 37 -14.95 -9.38 -14.24
C GLN A 37 -13.53 -9.88 -13.99
N CYS A 38 -12.87 -9.37 -12.96
CA CYS A 38 -11.51 -9.80 -12.60
C CYS A 38 -11.51 -11.24 -12.05
N ILE A 39 -12.45 -11.59 -11.17
CA ILE A 39 -12.55 -12.94 -10.58
C ILE A 39 -12.81 -14.01 -11.65
N ARG A 40 -13.55 -13.68 -12.72
CA ARG A 40 -13.86 -14.62 -13.81
C ARG A 40 -12.70 -14.84 -14.79
N GLN A 41 -11.66 -14.01 -14.73
CA GLN A 41 -10.46 -14.25 -15.53
C GLN A 41 -9.78 -15.54 -15.04
N PRO A 42 -9.35 -16.41 -15.96
CA PRO A 42 -8.59 -17.59 -15.55
C PRO A 42 -7.33 -17.16 -14.83
N LEU A 43 -7.01 -17.84 -13.73
CA LEU A 43 -5.78 -17.58 -12.96
C LEU A 43 -4.49 -17.84 -13.73
N GLY A 44 -4.59 -18.44 -14.94
CA GLY A 44 -3.44 -18.85 -15.71
C GLY A 44 -2.68 -20.01 -15.06
N ASP A 45 -1.57 -20.37 -15.69
CA ASP A 45 -0.63 -21.35 -15.13
C ASP A 45 0.29 -20.63 -14.12
N LEU A 46 -0.19 -20.50 -12.89
CA LEU A 46 0.60 -19.95 -11.79
C LEU A 46 1.45 -21.06 -11.16
N ASP A 47 2.51 -21.44 -11.88
CA ASP A 47 3.32 -22.62 -11.53
C ASP A 47 4.45 -22.29 -10.54
N SER A 48 4.78 -21.01 -10.34
CA SER A 48 5.79 -20.57 -9.40
C SER A 48 5.31 -19.40 -8.52
N LEU A 49 5.96 -19.21 -7.37
CA LEU A 49 5.76 -18.03 -6.53
C LEU A 49 6.01 -16.73 -7.30
N LYS A 50 7.01 -16.71 -8.15
CA LYS A 50 7.31 -15.56 -8.99
C LYS A 50 6.15 -15.23 -9.91
N ASP A 51 5.62 -16.21 -10.63
CA ASP A 51 4.50 -16.02 -11.56
C ASP A 51 3.26 -15.55 -10.80
N PHE A 52 3.04 -16.12 -9.61
CA PHE A 52 1.95 -15.69 -8.72
C PHE A 52 2.07 -14.21 -8.33
N VAL A 53 3.25 -13.76 -7.88
CA VAL A 53 3.47 -12.35 -7.49
C VAL A 53 3.33 -11.42 -8.69
N LEU A 54 3.85 -11.78 -9.85
CA LEU A 54 3.73 -10.99 -11.06
C LEU A 54 2.27 -10.90 -11.51
N TRP A 55 1.56 -12.02 -11.55
CA TRP A 55 0.12 -12.04 -11.84
C TRP A 55 -0.66 -11.14 -10.87
N TYR A 56 -0.40 -11.26 -9.56
CA TYR A 56 -1.08 -10.41 -8.58
C TYR A 56 -0.78 -8.93 -8.82
N SER A 57 0.46 -8.59 -9.14
CA SER A 57 0.87 -7.20 -9.36
C SER A 57 0.30 -6.56 -10.64
N GLU A 58 -0.19 -7.36 -11.59
CA GLU A 58 -0.74 -6.89 -12.86
C GLU A 58 -2.27 -7.04 -12.94
N GLU A 59 -2.81 -8.14 -12.43
CA GLU A 59 -4.21 -8.49 -12.55
C GLU A 59 -4.91 -8.70 -11.21
N GLY A 60 -4.33 -9.51 -10.30
CA GLY A 60 -4.97 -9.92 -9.06
C GLY A 60 -5.34 -8.76 -8.15
N TYR A 61 -4.51 -7.73 -8.07
CA TYR A 61 -4.75 -6.53 -7.26
C TYR A 61 -6.06 -5.80 -7.64
N LYS A 62 -6.55 -5.95 -8.86
CA LYS A 62 -7.78 -5.30 -9.34
C LYS A 62 -9.02 -5.80 -8.60
N VAL A 63 -8.99 -7.04 -8.12
CA VAL A 63 -10.07 -7.59 -7.27
C VAL A 63 -10.09 -6.87 -5.92
N ASP A 64 -8.94 -6.74 -5.28
CA ASP A 64 -8.81 -6.02 -4.01
C ASP A 64 -9.16 -4.54 -4.15
N TYR A 65 -8.72 -3.91 -5.24
CA TYR A 65 -9.07 -2.52 -5.57
C TYR A 65 -10.59 -2.34 -5.70
N ALA A 66 -11.27 -3.18 -6.49
CA ALA A 66 -12.71 -3.07 -6.69
C ALA A 66 -13.47 -3.36 -5.38
N PHE A 67 -13.01 -4.33 -4.58
CA PHE A 67 -13.57 -4.62 -3.26
C PHE A 67 -13.40 -3.43 -2.30
N ARG A 68 -12.21 -2.83 -2.20
CA ARG A 68 -11.98 -1.64 -1.37
C ARG A 68 -12.88 -0.48 -1.80
N ARG A 69 -12.99 -0.21 -3.10
CA ARG A 69 -13.88 0.85 -3.63
C ARG A 69 -15.33 0.57 -3.30
N PHE A 70 -15.78 -0.69 -3.40
CA PHE A 70 -17.10 -1.10 -2.96
C PHE A 70 -17.34 -0.79 -1.47
N GLN A 71 -16.39 -1.16 -0.62
CA GLN A 71 -16.45 -0.92 0.83
C GLN A 71 -16.47 0.57 1.16
N THR A 72 -15.62 1.36 0.52
CA THR A 72 -15.59 2.83 0.72
C THR A 72 -16.96 3.46 0.40
N ILE A 73 -17.60 3.04 -0.69
CA ILE A 73 -18.92 3.54 -1.09
C ILE A 73 -19.99 3.09 -0.11
N LEU A 74 -19.97 1.81 0.28
CA LEU A 74 -20.96 1.23 1.19
C LEU A 74 -20.89 1.87 2.58
N THR A 75 -19.71 1.97 3.16
CA THR A 75 -19.50 2.53 4.52
C THR A 75 -19.63 4.05 4.59
N GLY A 76 -19.50 4.73 3.45
CA GLY A 76 -19.71 6.18 3.32
C GLY A 76 -21.19 6.59 3.18
N SER A 77 -22.13 5.66 3.31
CA SER A 77 -23.56 5.92 3.14
C SER A 77 -24.37 5.37 4.31
N ASP A 78 -25.37 6.15 4.73
CA ASP A 78 -26.37 5.74 5.73
C ASP A 78 -27.58 5.03 5.11
N VAL A 79 -27.58 4.78 3.79
CA VAL A 79 -28.68 4.12 3.09
C VAL A 79 -28.61 2.62 3.30
N ASP A 80 -29.60 2.08 3.99
CA ASP A 80 -29.78 0.66 4.25
C ASP A 80 -31.09 0.17 3.58
N THR A 81 -30.94 -0.68 2.55
CA THR A 81 -32.08 -1.31 1.88
C THR A 81 -31.81 -2.80 1.66
N PRO A 82 -32.87 -3.64 1.57
CA PRO A 82 -32.71 -5.07 1.31
C PRO A 82 -31.85 -5.37 0.07
N GLN A 83 -31.99 -4.57 -1.00
CA GLN A 83 -31.24 -4.75 -2.25
C GLN A 83 -29.74 -4.45 -2.08
N ILE A 84 -29.39 -3.42 -1.29
CA ILE A 84 -28.00 -3.11 -0.98
C ILE A 84 -27.40 -4.22 -0.11
N ASN A 85 -28.14 -4.73 0.86
CA ASN A 85 -27.69 -5.82 1.72
C ASN A 85 -27.48 -7.12 0.96
N GLU A 86 -28.37 -7.48 0.04
CA GLU A 86 -28.17 -8.63 -0.84
C GLU A 86 -26.93 -8.49 -1.72
N LEU A 87 -26.73 -7.31 -2.31
CA LEU A 87 -25.54 -7.02 -3.12
C LEU A 87 -24.27 -7.11 -2.28
N ALA A 88 -24.27 -6.55 -1.06
CA ALA A 88 -23.11 -6.62 -0.15
C ALA A 88 -22.79 -8.07 0.23
N GLN A 89 -23.78 -8.88 0.58
CA GLN A 89 -23.58 -10.30 0.87
C GLN A 89 -23.04 -11.08 -0.34
N PHE A 90 -23.53 -10.76 -1.54
CA PHE A 90 -23.02 -11.35 -2.77
C PHE A 90 -21.54 -11.01 -2.98
N VAL A 91 -21.15 -9.74 -2.81
CA VAL A 91 -19.78 -9.26 -2.94
C VAL A 91 -18.88 -9.92 -1.91
N TYR A 92 -19.28 -9.94 -0.63
CA TYR A 92 -18.49 -10.56 0.44
C TYR A 92 -18.22 -12.05 0.21
N ARG A 93 -19.25 -12.79 -0.20
CA ARG A 93 -19.12 -14.22 -0.49
C ARG A 93 -18.15 -14.49 -1.64
N ASN A 94 -18.29 -13.75 -2.74
CA ASN A 94 -17.43 -13.96 -3.91
C ASN A 94 -15.97 -13.51 -3.64
N TYR A 95 -15.79 -12.40 -2.93
CA TYR A 95 -14.46 -11.95 -2.52
C TYR A 95 -13.78 -12.96 -1.58
N ARG A 96 -14.51 -13.48 -0.59
CA ARG A 96 -13.99 -14.53 0.31
C ARG A 96 -13.57 -15.77 -0.46
N ASN A 97 -14.42 -16.28 -1.32
CA ASN A 97 -14.11 -17.48 -2.13
C ASN A 97 -12.86 -17.26 -2.99
N PHE A 98 -12.74 -16.07 -3.59
CA PHE A 98 -11.55 -15.71 -4.37
C PHE A 98 -10.29 -15.67 -3.48
N THR A 99 -10.32 -14.98 -2.35
CA THR A 99 -9.16 -14.88 -1.45
C THR A 99 -8.76 -16.23 -0.88
N GLU A 100 -9.70 -17.11 -0.53
CA GLU A 100 -9.41 -18.46 -0.07
C GLU A 100 -8.70 -19.29 -1.14
N GLN A 101 -9.13 -19.21 -2.40
CA GLN A 101 -8.45 -19.89 -3.51
C GLN A 101 -7.02 -19.38 -3.72
N ILE A 102 -6.85 -18.05 -3.72
CA ILE A 102 -5.55 -17.41 -3.91
C ILE A 102 -4.60 -17.77 -2.75
N GLN A 103 -5.07 -17.70 -1.51
CA GLN A 103 -4.27 -18.04 -0.34
C GLN A 103 -3.84 -19.52 -0.34
N SER A 104 -4.75 -20.43 -0.68
CA SER A 104 -4.44 -21.87 -0.76
C SER A 104 -3.37 -22.15 -1.82
N ARG A 105 -3.47 -21.49 -2.99
CA ARG A 105 -2.46 -21.65 -4.05
C ARG A 105 -1.11 -21.08 -3.63
N TYR A 106 -1.12 -19.87 -3.07
CA TYR A 106 0.10 -19.21 -2.58
C TYR A 106 0.79 -20.02 -1.48
N GLN A 107 0.03 -20.55 -0.51
CA GLN A 107 0.57 -21.39 0.54
C GLN A 107 1.25 -22.64 -0.01
N LYS A 108 0.60 -23.33 -0.96
CA LYS A 108 1.17 -24.51 -1.58
C LYS A 108 2.50 -24.20 -2.27
N LEU A 109 2.56 -23.09 -3.02
CA LEU A 109 3.80 -22.66 -3.68
C LEU A 109 4.90 -22.29 -2.69
N ILE A 110 4.57 -21.65 -1.56
CA ILE A 110 5.53 -21.37 -0.48
C ILE A 110 6.11 -22.67 0.12
N GLU A 111 5.27 -23.68 0.31
CA GLU A 111 5.70 -25.00 0.84
C GLU A 111 6.62 -25.73 -0.16
N GLU A 112 6.38 -25.57 -1.46
CA GLU A 112 7.17 -26.22 -2.52
C GLU A 112 8.49 -25.48 -2.82
N GLU A 113 8.50 -24.16 -2.90
CA GLU A 113 9.64 -23.36 -3.34
C GLU A 113 10.41 -22.68 -2.20
N GLY A 114 9.76 -22.49 -1.03
CA GLY A 114 10.35 -21.79 0.11
C GLY A 114 10.34 -20.27 -0.01
N TYR A 115 11.01 -19.61 0.95
CA TYR A 115 11.11 -18.16 1.06
C TYR A 115 12.58 -17.75 1.36
N PRO A 116 13.14 -16.69 0.79
CA PRO A 116 12.52 -15.66 -0.04
C PRO A 116 12.21 -16.11 -1.48
N ILE A 117 11.29 -15.39 -2.14
CA ILE A 117 10.80 -15.72 -3.49
C ILE A 117 11.88 -15.46 -4.55
N ALA A 118 12.33 -16.49 -5.24
CA ALA A 118 13.34 -16.38 -6.27
C ALA A 118 12.89 -15.46 -7.43
N GLY A 119 13.74 -14.51 -7.83
CA GLY A 119 13.46 -13.60 -8.94
C GLY A 119 12.46 -12.47 -8.64
N ILE A 120 12.01 -12.33 -7.39
CA ILE A 120 11.26 -11.17 -6.88
C ILE A 120 12.18 -10.35 -5.97
N ASN A 121 12.08 -9.02 -6.07
CA ASN A 121 12.79 -8.15 -5.17
C ASN A 121 12.36 -8.43 -3.72
N TRP A 122 13.31 -8.36 -2.81
CA TRP A 122 13.06 -8.48 -1.39
C TRP A 122 13.06 -7.08 -0.77
N ASN A 123 12.10 -6.74 0.08
CA ASN A 123 11.99 -5.39 0.64
C ASN A 123 13.22 -4.96 1.44
N ILE A 124 13.97 -5.91 2.02
CA ILE A 124 15.25 -5.65 2.68
C ILE A 124 16.31 -5.04 1.74
N GLN A 125 16.12 -5.14 0.43
CA GLN A 125 16.97 -4.54 -0.60
C GLN A 125 16.55 -3.12 -0.98
N ALA A 126 15.41 -2.64 -0.47
CA ALA A 126 14.81 -1.37 -0.89
C ALA A 126 15.75 -0.18 -0.69
N TRP A 127 16.46 -0.14 0.44
CA TRP A 127 17.45 0.91 0.68
C TRP A 127 18.59 0.89 -0.36
N ASN A 128 19.21 -0.26 -0.55
CA ASN A 128 20.36 -0.39 -1.43
C ASN A 128 20.01 -0.16 -2.90
N LYS A 129 18.82 -0.57 -3.33
CA LYS A 129 18.39 -0.44 -4.74
C LYS A 129 17.71 0.90 -5.05
N GLY A 130 16.94 1.45 -4.12
CA GLY A 130 16.10 2.62 -4.38
C GLY A 130 16.64 3.93 -3.82
N ILE A 131 17.29 3.91 -2.65
CA ILE A 131 17.63 5.12 -1.90
C ILE A 131 19.11 5.44 -1.99
N ALA A 132 19.98 4.50 -1.66
CA ALA A 132 21.42 4.71 -1.63
C ALA A 132 22.00 5.25 -2.94
N PRO A 133 21.61 4.77 -4.13
CA PRO A 133 22.13 5.32 -5.39
C PRO A 133 21.79 6.80 -5.59
N LEU A 134 20.61 7.24 -5.15
CA LEU A 134 20.19 8.64 -5.25
C LEU A 134 21.00 9.53 -4.30
N LEU A 135 21.19 9.10 -3.05
CA LEU A 135 22.00 9.83 -2.07
C LEU A 135 23.47 9.92 -2.49
N ASN A 136 24.02 8.82 -3.02
CA ASN A 136 25.40 8.79 -3.55
C ASN A 136 25.58 9.71 -4.76
N ALA A 137 24.53 9.94 -5.54
CA ALA A 137 24.49 10.93 -6.62
C ALA A 137 24.19 12.35 -6.11
N HIS A 138 24.26 12.59 -4.80
CA HIS A 138 23.99 13.88 -4.14
C HIS A 138 22.58 14.44 -4.44
N LYS A 139 21.59 13.56 -4.68
CA LYS A 139 20.20 13.98 -4.88
C LYS A 139 19.52 14.19 -3.54
N ARG A 140 18.58 15.14 -3.51
CA ARG A 140 17.65 15.29 -2.39
C ARG A 140 16.53 14.24 -2.52
N VAL A 141 16.35 13.43 -1.47
CA VAL A 141 15.43 12.29 -1.49
C VAL A 141 14.42 12.44 -0.37
N ALA A 142 13.14 12.26 -0.68
CA ALA A 142 12.10 12.05 0.31
C ALA A 142 11.67 10.58 0.30
N ILE A 143 11.51 9.98 1.48
CA ILE A 143 11.02 8.61 1.66
C ILE A 143 9.69 8.70 2.40
N ILE A 144 8.69 7.98 1.92
CA ILE A 144 7.40 7.85 2.60
C ILE A 144 7.25 6.41 3.09
N TYR A 145 7.40 6.20 4.39
CA TYR A 145 7.08 4.94 5.05
C TYR A 145 5.60 4.91 5.41
N ALA A 146 4.81 4.13 4.69
CA ALA A 146 3.38 3.99 4.90
C ALA A 146 3.06 2.60 5.45
N ASP A 147 2.66 2.53 6.72
CA ASP A 147 2.28 1.28 7.37
C ASP A 147 0.90 0.81 6.90
N ALA A 148 0.74 -0.51 6.70
CA ALA A 148 -0.47 -1.14 6.17
C ALA A 148 -0.95 -0.61 4.79
N PHE A 149 -0.06 0.03 4.02
CA PHE A 149 -0.38 0.54 2.68
C PHE A 149 -0.37 -0.61 1.66
N ARG A 150 -1.54 -0.96 1.16
CA ARG A 150 -1.74 -2.12 0.30
C ARG A 150 -1.21 -1.89 -1.10
N PHE A 151 -0.79 -2.96 -1.79
CA PHE A 151 -0.25 -2.88 -3.15
C PHE A 151 -1.24 -2.24 -4.15
N GLU A 152 -2.53 -2.56 -4.05
CA GLU A 152 -3.56 -1.98 -4.92
C GLU A 152 -3.73 -0.46 -4.70
N MET A 153 -3.50 0.03 -3.49
CA MET A 153 -3.45 1.47 -3.21
C MET A 153 -2.22 2.13 -3.84
N GLY A 154 -1.07 1.45 -3.80
CA GLY A 154 0.14 1.87 -4.50
C GLY A 154 -0.08 2.00 -6.01
N LYS A 155 -0.80 1.05 -6.62
CA LYS A 155 -1.17 1.11 -8.05
C LYS A 155 -2.09 2.29 -8.35
N GLU A 156 -3.09 2.55 -7.51
CA GLU A 156 -3.99 3.70 -7.68
C GLU A 156 -3.24 5.03 -7.52
N LEU A 157 -2.37 5.14 -6.50
CA LEU A 157 -1.55 6.33 -6.28
C LEU A 157 -0.63 6.58 -7.49
N ALA A 158 0.06 5.54 -7.97
CA ALA A 158 0.92 5.60 -9.14
C ALA A 158 0.15 6.16 -10.35
N GLN A 159 -1.00 5.57 -10.69
CA GLN A 159 -1.85 6.02 -11.79
C GLN A 159 -2.28 7.48 -11.64
N SER A 160 -2.59 7.93 -10.43
CA SER A 160 -2.99 9.32 -10.17
C SER A 160 -1.86 10.34 -10.41
N LEU A 161 -0.61 9.88 -10.36
CA LEU A 161 0.60 10.70 -10.47
C LEU A 161 1.22 10.69 -11.88
N GLU A 162 0.94 9.71 -12.72
CA GLU A 162 1.58 9.49 -14.04
C GLU A 162 1.51 10.70 -14.98
N ASN A 163 0.45 11.51 -14.90
CA ASN A 163 0.33 12.72 -15.72
C ASN A 163 1.27 13.87 -15.31
N SER A 164 1.88 13.78 -14.11
CA SER A 164 2.67 14.88 -13.53
C SER A 164 4.08 14.47 -13.14
N TYR A 165 4.35 13.17 -13.07
CA TYR A 165 5.60 12.62 -12.58
C TYR A 165 6.00 11.37 -13.39
N THR A 166 7.30 11.07 -13.40
CA THR A 166 7.78 9.74 -13.81
C THR A 166 7.60 8.80 -12.63
N VAL A 167 6.74 7.80 -12.79
CA VAL A 167 6.37 6.86 -11.71
C VAL A 167 6.89 5.47 -12.02
N SER A 168 7.43 4.80 -11.01
CA SER A 168 7.78 3.38 -11.06
C SER A 168 7.22 2.69 -9.83
N ILE A 169 6.60 1.55 -10.03
CA ILE A 169 6.10 0.69 -8.95
C ILE A 169 6.56 -0.74 -9.19
N GLN A 170 7.04 -1.38 -8.14
CA GLN A 170 7.51 -2.77 -8.21
C GLN A 170 7.01 -3.55 -6.99
N PRO A 171 6.53 -4.79 -7.18
CA PRO A 171 6.25 -5.67 -6.06
C PRO A 171 7.57 -6.11 -5.42
N SER A 172 7.54 -6.30 -4.11
CA SER A 172 8.64 -6.91 -3.36
C SER A 172 8.11 -7.90 -2.33
N ALA A 173 8.85 -8.99 -2.13
CA ALA A 173 8.58 -9.92 -1.06
C ALA A 173 8.94 -9.28 0.28
N ALA A 174 8.07 -9.43 1.28
CA ALA A 174 8.29 -8.85 2.61
C ALA A 174 9.35 -9.62 3.39
N TYR A 175 10.09 -8.97 4.26
CA TYR A 175 10.91 -9.63 5.28
C TYR A 175 10.01 -10.28 6.33
N VAL A 176 10.30 -11.52 6.70
CA VAL A 176 9.52 -12.26 7.69
C VAL A 176 10.23 -12.30 9.04
N PRO A 177 9.51 -12.16 10.16
CA PRO A 177 8.07 -11.98 10.30
C PRO A 177 7.58 -10.61 9.80
N THR A 178 6.39 -10.56 9.20
CA THR A 178 5.81 -9.35 8.58
C THR A 178 5.20 -8.35 9.59
N VAL A 179 5.68 -8.35 10.83
CA VAL A 179 5.26 -7.41 11.86
C VAL A 179 5.98 -6.09 11.67
N THR A 180 5.30 -4.97 11.90
CA THR A 180 5.79 -3.60 11.66
C THR A 180 7.23 -3.37 12.14
N ARG A 181 7.59 -3.80 13.37
CA ARG A 181 8.95 -3.63 13.91
C ARG A 181 10.05 -4.25 13.07
N PHE A 182 9.79 -5.45 12.49
CA PHE A 182 10.77 -6.16 11.68
C PHE A 182 10.75 -5.68 10.22
N GLY A 183 9.55 -5.45 9.67
CA GLY A 183 9.38 -4.90 8.34
C GLY A 183 10.07 -3.54 8.19
N MET A 184 9.86 -2.64 9.16
CA MET A 184 10.51 -1.32 9.16
C MET A 184 12.02 -1.39 9.40
N ALA A 185 12.50 -2.35 10.21
CA ALA A 185 13.94 -2.57 10.38
C ALA A 185 14.61 -3.09 9.10
N ALA A 186 13.89 -3.90 8.31
CA ALA A 186 14.37 -4.42 7.03
C ALA A 186 14.54 -3.33 5.96
N LEU A 187 13.90 -2.18 6.11
CA LEU A 187 14.01 -1.04 5.16
C LEU A 187 15.17 -0.09 5.48
N LEU A 188 16.00 -0.40 6.48
CA LEU A 188 17.12 0.45 6.90
C LEU A 188 18.39 0.23 6.06
N PRO A 189 19.35 1.17 6.08
CA PRO A 189 20.67 0.98 5.48
C PRO A 189 21.32 -0.32 5.94
N ASP A 190 22.01 -1.01 5.05
CA ASP A 190 22.75 -2.24 5.34
C ASP A 190 21.92 -3.43 5.84
N ALA A 191 20.58 -3.32 5.93
CA ALA A 191 19.74 -4.36 6.49
C ALA A 191 19.92 -5.72 5.79
N GLU A 192 20.06 -5.73 4.45
CA GLU A 192 20.24 -6.95 3.66
C GLU A 192 21.39 -7.84 4.16
N SER A 193 22.46 -7.24 4.63
CA SER A 193 23.66 -7.99 5.07
C SER A 193 23.83 -8.06 6.59
N LYS A 194 23.16 -7.20 7.35
CA LYS A 194 23.47 -6.98 8.76
C LYS A 194 22.29 -7.10 9.71
N LEU A 195 21.04 -7.17 9.20
CA LEU A 195 19.87 -7.34 10.05
C LEU A 195 19.89 -8.70 10.73
N GLN A 196 19.80 -8.68 12.04
CA GLN A 196 19.73 -9.86 12.89
C GLN A 196 18.50 -9.77 13.80
N LEU A 197 17.86 -10.91 14.03
CA LEU A 197 16.81 -11.03 15.01
C LEU A 197 17.34 -11.82 16.23
N ALA A 198 17.24 -11.25 17.41
CA ALA A 198 17.68 -11.86 18.66
C ALA A 198 16.55 -11.86 19.69
N VAL A 199 16.57 -12.87 20.58
CA VAL A 199 15.62 -12.91 21.69
C VAL A 199 16.21 -12.16 22.88
N GLU A 200 15.49 -11.14 23.34
CA GLU A 200 15.80 -10.36 24.53
C GLU A 200 14.55 -10.33 25.42
N ASP A 201 14.69 -10.71 26.69
CA ASP A 201 13.59 -10.80 27.65
C ASP A 201 12.36 -11.59 27.13
N GLY A 202 12.62 -12.69 26.43
CA GLY A 202 11.58 -13.57 25.86
C GLY A 202 10.87 -12.98 24.63
N LYS A 203 11.33 -11.85 24.09
CA LYS A 203 10.78 -11.19 22.90
C LYS A 203 11.81 -11.13 21.78
N LEU A 204 11.36 -11.41 20.55
CA LEU A 204 12.19 -11.24 19.37
C LEU A 204 12.40 -9.74 19.09
N GLN A 205 13.64 -9.33 18.86
CA GLN A 205 14.04 -7.94 18.67
C GLN A 205 14.93 -7.81 17.43
N PRO A 206 14.81 -6.71 16.64
CA PRO A 206 15.68 -6.44 15.48
C PRO A 206 16.94 -5.69 15.91
N TYR A 207 18.09 -6.12 15.36
CA TYR A 207 19.40 -5.50 15.57
C TYR A 207 20.10 -5.25 14.25
N LEU A 208 20.77 -4.11 14.12
CA LEU A 208 21.70 -3.79 13.04
C LEU A 208 23.05 -3.40 13.65
N GLU A 209 24.12 -4.15 13.30
CA GLU A 209 25.48 -3.92 13.84
C GLU A 209 25.51 -3.86 15.38
N GLY A 210 24.73 -4.72 16.03
CA GLY A 210 24.64 -4.76 17.49
C GLY A 210 23.78 -3.64 18.12
N LYS A 211 23.24 -2.73 17.34
CA LYS A 211 22.32 -1.69 17.81
C LYS A 211 20.88 -2.17 17.64
N LYS A 212 20.06 -2.06 18.67
CA LYS A 212 18.64 -2.33 18.62
C LYS A 212 17.95 -1.27 17.75
N VAL A 213 17.08 -1.70 16.83
CA VAL A 213 16.35 -0.83 15.88
C VAL A 213 14.84 -1.06 15.94
N ASP A 214 14.36 -1.31 17.15
CA ASP A 214 12.96 -1.65 17.41
C ASP A 214 12.02 -0.42 17.31
N LEU A 215 12.41 0.68 17.95
CA LEU A 215 11.57 1.88 18.00
C LEU A 215 11.85 2.83 16.82
N PRO A 216 10.89 3.69 16.45
CA PRO A 216 11.11 4.70 15.40
C PRO A 216 12.34 5.59 15.65
N ALA A 217 12.58 6.01 16.89
CA ALA A 217 13.75 6.82 17.25
C ALA A 217 15.08 6.09 17.03
N ASP A 218 15.13 4.79 17.37
CA ASP A 218 16.33 3.97 17.16
C ASP A 218 16.65 3.85 15.68
N ARG A 219 15.63 3.66 14.84
CA ARG A 219 15.77 3.58 13.38
C ARG A 219 16.30 4.88 12.78
N ILE A 220 15.79 6.02 13.24
CA ILE A 220 16.26 7.34 12.77
C ILE A 220 17.72 7.56 13.17
N SER A 221 18.07 7.33 14.44
CA SER A 221 19.46 7.41 14.91
C SER A 221 20.40 6.48 14.13
N TYR A 222 19.92 5.31 13.75
CA TYR A 222 20.68 4.40 12.91
C TYR A 222 20.92 4.98 11.51
N ILE A 223 19.86 5.49 10.85
CA ILE A 223 19.98 6.15 9.53
C ILE A 223 20.96 7.31 9.60
N GLU A 224 20.82 8.22 10.57
CA GLU A 224 21.72 9.37 10.77
C GLU A 224 23.18 8.95 10.94
N SER A 225 23.43 7.80 11.60
CA SER A 225 24.79 7.25 11.77
C SER A 225 25.38 6.67 10.51
N LYS A 226 24.57 6.39 9.47
CA LYS A 226 24.97 5.68 8.25
C LYS A 226 25.05 6.57 7.02
N VAL A 227 24.28 7.61 6.95
CA VAL A 227 24.22 8.48 5.77
C VAL A 227 24.93 9.80 6.03
N PRO A 228 25.84 10.25 5.14
CA PRO A 228 26.48 11.56 5.22
C PRO A 228 25.54 12.66 4.70
N ALA A 229 24.32 12.67 5.20
CA ALA A 229 23.26 13.56 4.75
C ALA A 229 22.55 14.19 5.95
N HIS A 230 22.07 15.41 5.81
CA HIS A 230 21.21 16.01 6.82
C HIS A 230 19.82 15.36 6.72
N VAL A 231 19.46 14.60 7.74
CA VAL A 231 18.22 13.83 7.84
C VAL A 231 17.17 14.62 8.62
N LYS A 232 15.92 14.63 8.13
CA LYS A 232 14.78 15.16 8.86
C LYS A 232 13.65 14.14 8.88
N LEU A 233 13.10 13.86 10.06
CA LEU A 233 11.90 13.05 10.23
C LEU A 233 10.68 13.96 10.38
N MET A 234 9.60 13.61 9.68
CA MET A 234 8.31 14.26 9.80
C MET A 234 7.18 13.23 9.80
N ASP A 235 6.10 13.52 10.52
CA ASP A 235 4.85 12.80 10.36
C ASP A 235 4.09 13.37 9.18
N VAL A 236 3.41 12.52 8.41
CA VAL A 236 2.65 12.92 7.22
C VAL A 236 1.55 13.94 7.52
N ARG A 237 1.06 13.95 8.76
CA ARG A 237 0.00 14.84 9.25
C ARG A 237 0.52 16.08 10.00
N SER A 238 1.85 16.27 10.07
CA SER A 238 2.38 17.47 10.73
C SER A 238 2.00 18.73 9.93
N GLU A 239 1.57 19.77 10.62
CA GLU A 239 1.26 21.08 10.01
C GLU A 239 2.49 21.67 9.31
N ASP A 240 3.68 21.46 9.85
CA ASP A 240 4.96 21.89 9.27
C ASP A 240 5.23 21.29 7.91
N PHE A 241 4.77 20.07 7.67
CA PHE A 241 4.94 19.42 6.38
C PHE A 241 4.14 20.12 5.27
N LEU A 242 2.89 20.49 5.55
CA LEU A 242 2.00 21.16 4.60
C LEU A 242 2.40 22.63 4.37
N SER A 243 3.10 23.25 5.32
CA SER A 243 3.59 24.63 5.23
C SER A 243 4.92 24.80 4.49
N ALA A 244 5.48 23.71 3.95
CA ALA A 244 6.70 23.70 3.12
C ALA A 244 7.98 24.27 3.79
N ASN A 245 8.11 24.16 5.11
CA ASN A 245 9.28 24.65 5.82
C ASN A 245 10.42 23.60 5.94
N VAL A 246 10.62 22.80 4.86
CA VAL A 246 11.80 21.94 4.78
C VAL A 246 12.94 22.73 4.16
N THR A 247 13.92 23.05 4.99
CA THR A 247 15.08 23.88 4.60
C THR A 247 15.94 23.21 3.54
N SER A 248 16.67 24.00 2.77
CA SER A 248 17.47 23.50 1.64
C SER A 248 18.66 22.63 2.05
N ASP A 249 19.04 22.64 3.30
CA ASP A 249 20.11 21.82 3.88
C ASP A 249 19.70 20.37 4.15
N VAL A 250 18.38 20.07 4.19
CA VAL A 250 17.88 18.69 4.33
C VAL A 250 18.04 17.94 3.03
N ASN A 251 18.85 16.88 3.03
CA ASN A 251 19.10 16.03 1.87
C ASN A 251 18.25 14.75 1.88
N LEU A 252 17.89 14.24 3.06
CA LEU A 252 17.04 13.09 3.25
C LEU A 252 15.86 13.46 4.16
N LEU A 253 14.67 13.48 3.57
CA LEU A 253 13.43 13.66 4.29
C LEU A 253 12.75 12.31 4.49
N ILE A 254 12.49 11.95 5.73
CA ILE A 254 11.76 10.73 6.08
C ILE A 254 10.37 11.14 6.56
N ILE A 255 9.36 10.64 5.86
CA ILE A 255 7.96 10.87 6.17
C ILE A 255 7.35 9.53 6.58
N ARG A 256 6.58 9.51 7.65
CA ARG A 256 5.91 8.29 8.09
C ARG A 256 4.41 8.49 8.22
N SER A 257 3.65 7.43 7.95
CA SER A 257 2.23 7.34 8.25
C SER A 257 1.92 5.98 8.88
N GLN A 258 1.10 6.00 9.93
CA GLN A 258 0.60 4.83 10.65
C GLN A 258 -0.94 4.84 10.73
N SER A 259 -1.58 5.76 10.02
CA SER A 259 -3.03 6.01 10.17
C SER A 259 -3.89 4.83 9.73
N ILE A 260 -3.49 4.14 8.66
CA ILE A 260 -4.23 2.98 8.14
C ILE A 260 -4.14 1.82 9.12
N ASP A 261 -2.94 1.54 9.62
CA ASP A 261 -2.69 0.48 10.60
C ASP A 261 -3.49 0.73 11.89
N ALA A 262 -3.37 1.92 12.46
CA ALA A 262 -4.11 2.32 13.66
C ALA A 262 -5.64 2.28 13.49
N ALA A 263 -6.15 2.65 12.31
CA ALA A 263 -7.58 2.55 12.01
C ALA A 263 -8.04 1.09 11.86
N GLY A 264 -7.20 0.23 11.28
CA GLY A 264 -7.47 -1.20 11.13
C GLY A 264 -7.51 -1.93 12.47
N GLU A 265 -6.64 -1.57 13.42
CA GLU A 265 -6.62 -2.14 14.76
C GLU A 265 -7.83 -1.74 15.61
N ASN A 266 -8.34 -0.52 15.43
CA ASN A 266 -9.36 0.02 16.33
C ASN A 266 -10.81 -0.15 15.83
N LEU A 267 -11.10 -0.06 14.52
CA LEU A 267 -12.47 -0.08 14.00
C LEU A 267 -12.52 -0.57 12.54
N ASN A 268 -13.06 -1.74 12.30
CA ASN A 268 -13.13 -2.38 10.98
C ASN A 268 -13.79 -1.53 9.86
N SER A 269 -14.76 -0.67 10.16
CA SER A 269 -15.47 0.14 9.16
C SER A 269 -14.76 1.46 8.83
N VAL A 270 -14.00 2.02 9.76
CA VAL A 270 -13.27 3.29 9.59
C VAL A 270 -12.02 3.12 8.72
N GLY A 271 -11.46 1.92 8.63
CA GLY A 271 -10.26 1.63 7.87
C GLY A 271 -10.35 2.04 6.39
N TYR A 272 -11.49 1.81 5.73
CA TYR A 272 -11.65 2.15 4.30
C TYR A 272 -11.70 3.67 4.05
N SER A 273 -12.35 4.43 4.92
CA SER A 273 -12.35 5.90 4.82
C SER A 273 -10.97 6.49 5.09
N GLU A 274 -10.22 5.88 6.01
CA GLU A 274 -8.84 6.27 6.29
C GLU A 274 -7.90 5.98 5.11
N MET A 275 -8.04 4.83 4.44
CA MET A 275 -7.31 4.52 3.22
C MET A 275 -7.51 5.60 2.14
N GLU A 276 -8.74 6.06 1.92
CA GLU A 276 -9.03 7.14 0.97
C GLU A 276 -8.44 8.49 1.42
N SER A 277 -8.45 8.77 2.72
CA SER A 277 -7.83 9.97 3.30
C SER A 277 -6.33 9.98 3.08
N GLU A 278 -5.66 8.87 3.37
CA GLU A 278 -4.21 8.71 3.18
C GLU A 278 -3.79 8.84 1.71
N MET A 279 -4.54 8.28 0.77
CA MET A 279 -4.29 8.43 -0.67
C MET A 279 -4.24 9.91 -1.09
N ARG A 280 -5.22 10.71 -0.62
CA ARG A 280 -5.25 12.15 -0.87
C ARG A 280 -4.09 12.88 -0.18
N LEU A 281 -3.74 12.45 1.03
CA LEU A 281 -2.67 13.04 1.80
C LEU A 281 -1.31 12.77 1.15
N PHE A 282 -1.02 11.53 0.71
CA PHE A 282 0.22 11.20 0.01
C PHE A 282 0.36 11.98 -1.31
N THR A 283 -0.72 12.17 -2.05
CA THR A 283 -0.67 13.02 -3.26
C THR A 283 -0.26 14.47 -2.92
N LYS A 284 -0.78 15.04 -1.83
CA LYS A 284 -0.38 16.37 -1.34
C LYS A 284 1.07 16.38 -0.87
N CYS A 285 1.47 15.34 -0.14
CA CYS A 285 2.81 15.12 0.35
C CYS A 285 3.85 15.15 -0.78
N ILE A 286 3.63 14.36 -1.82
CA ILE A 286 4.52 14.26 -2.97
C ILE A 286 4.67 15.61 -3.67
N ARG A 287 3.57 16.36 -3.82
CA ARG A 287 3.61 17.73 -4.35
C ARG A 287 4.41 18.68 -3.46
N ALA A 288 4.24 18.60 -2.14
CA ALA A 288 4.98 19.42 -1.18
C ALA A 288 6.48 19.08 -1.21
N CYS A 289 6.85 17.80 -1.29
CA CYS A 289 8.23 17.39 -1.47
C CYS A 289 8.86 18.02 -2.72
N LYS A 290 8.17 17.96 -3.87
CA LYS A 290 8.64 18.59 -5.10
C LYS A 290 8.82 20.10 -4.94
N ASN A 291 7.85 20.79 -4.34
CA ASN A 291 7.93 22.23 -4.10
C ASN A 291 9.08 22.63 -3.14
N SER A 292 9.48 21.72 -2.27
CA SER A 292 10.63 21.87 -1.36
C SER A 292 11.96 21.43 -1.99
N GLY A 293 11.98 21.10 -3.30
CA GLY A 293 13.19 20.74 -4.05
C GLY A 293 13.62 19.27 -3.88
N PHE A 294 12.72 18.38 -3.50
CA PHE A 294 12.96 16.93 -3.55
C PHE A 294 12.46 16.39 -4.91
N ASP A 295 13.39 16.13 -5.81
CA ASP A 295 13.07 15.59 -7.14
C ASP A 295 12.79 14.08 -7.13
N ASN A 296 13.15 13.40 -6.06
CA ASN A 296 12.98 11.96 -5.90
C ASN A 296 12.18 11.69 -4.62
N VAL A 297 11.03 11.03 -4.78
CA VAL A 297 10.19 10.54 -3.68
C VAL A 297 10.09 9.02 -3.83
N VAL A 298 10.43 8.29 -2.78
CA VAL A 298 10.48 6.82 -2.73
C VAL A 298 9.48 6.31 -1.71
#